data_8bb1bb35ed589ce20499c945090c64e2
#
_entry.id   8bb1bb35ed589ce20499c945090c64e2
#
_cell.length_a   1.000
_cell.length_b   1.000
_cell.length_c   1.000
_cell.angle_alpha   90.00
_cell.angle_beta   90.00
_cell.angle_gamma   90.00
#
_symmetry.space_group_name_H-M   'P 1'
#
loop_
_entity.id
_entity.type
_entity.pdbx_description
1 polymer ?
#
loop_
_entity_poly.entity_id
_entity_poly.type
_entity_poly.pdbx_seq_one_letter_code
_entity_poly.pdbx_strand_id
1 'polypeptide(L)'
;MDARISRRALLTGAAAAATVVAFDPAGLGWVTKADAVPAGAVRIPGLDGELVVDQESRTEAADDYGHLVHHYPLAVLRPGSARDVQLLVRFANRHGLRVAMRGQGHSTYGQAQAGGGVVIDSRTLATVHRVGQDSADVDAGAQWLDLTRAALATGSAPPVSTDYLGLSIGGTLSLGGIGGASSHHGMQVDNVLALDVVTGEGRLVHCSPTRNRDLFESVLGGLGQFGIIVRATVALRPAATTARVYHLSYPDVAALAAAQRIALADRRFDYLEGQLVPTAGGWQYVLEGVRYFTPPDQPDDAAMVEGLAPAATTVADLPYFDWLNRIYDLVQQLLELRMPGPWINVFLPDEATDQYMAELMSTLTPADAGGVVLLYPVPREEFTRPFVTLPDSPVIFLLALLRAVNPPDQAEVDRLLADNRRLYDRARAVGGTHYPVGAIDLTPTDWQAHYGDQYPRFLAAKRRYDPNHVLTPGQRIFS
;
A
#
# COMPACT_ATOMS: atom_id res chain seq x y z
N MET A 1 33.14 -39.75 -23.21
CA MET A 1 33.25 -38.29 -23.26
C MET A 1 31.90 -37.70 -22.84
N ASP A 2 31.68 -37.64 -21.53
CA ASP A 2 30.38 -37.13 -20.99
C ASP A 2 30.53 -35.60 -20.77
N ALA A 3 29.86 -34.85 -21.64
CA ALA A 3 29.74 -33.41 -21.48
C ALA A 3 28.79 -33.13 -20.30
N ARG A 4 29.34 -32.90 -19.11
CA ARG A 4 28.58 -32.35 -17.98
C ARG A 4 28.16 -30.90 -18.28
N ILE A 5 26.95 -30.74 -18.76
CA ILE A 5 26.34 -29.41 -18.86
C ILE A 5 26.21 -28.88 -17.41
N SER A 6 26.86 -27.77 -17.12
CA SER A 6 26.81 -27.19 -15.78
C SER A 6 25.40 -26.65 -15.48
N ARG A 7 24.94 -26.80 -14.23
CA ARG A 7 23.64 -26.24 -13.77
C ARG A 7 23.50 -24.74 -14.09
N ARG A 8 24.62 -24.01 -14.11
CA ARG A 8 24.67 -22.58 -14.43
C ARG A 8 24.40 -22.31 -15.93
N ALA A 9 24.85 -23.19 -16.84
CA ALA A 9 24.57 -23.08 -18.26
C ALA A 9 23.11 -23.42 -18.61
N LEU A 10 22.48 -24.34 -17.87
CA LEU A 10 21.06 -24.64 -17.99
C LEU A 10 20.18 -23.47 -17.52
N LEU A 11 20.54 -22.83 -16.39
CA LEU A 11 19.79 -21.67 -15.86
C LEU A 11 19.92 -20.43 -16.75
N THR A 12 21.10 -20.16 -17.30
CA THR A 12 21.29 -19.04 -18.23
C THR A 12 20.65 -19.29 -19.61
N GLY A 13 20.61 -20.53 -20.06
CA GLY A 13 19.93 -20.92 -21.31
C GLY A 13 18.40 -20.80 -21.19
N ALA A 14 17.81 -21.26 -20.08
CA ALA A 14 16.38 -21.15 -19.81
C ALA A 14 15.92 -19.69 -19.65
N ALA A 15 16.70 -18.84 -18.93
CA ALA A 15 16.41 -17.42 -18.79
C ALA A 15 16.45 -16.70 -20.14
N ALA A 16 17.43 -17.00 -20.99
CA ALA A 16 17.54 -16.41 -22.33
C ALA A 16 16.38 -16.84 -23.26
N ALA A 17 15.83 -18.05 -23.10
CA ALA A 17 14.69 -18.54 -23.85
C ALA A 17 13.37 -17.85 -23.46
N ALA A 18 13.24 -17.41 -22.20
CA ALA A 18 12.04 -16.73 -21.69
C ALA A 18 11.99 -15.22 -22.03
N THR A 19 13.10 -14.63 -22.52
CA THR A 19 13.13 -13.20 -22.87
C THR A 19 12.37 -12.96 -24.18
N VAL A 20 11.39 -12.06 -24.12
CA VAL A 20 10.52 -11.71 -25.24
C VAL A 20 11.23 -10.83 -26.26
N VAL A 21 11.03 -11.11 -27.56
CA VAL A 21 11.57 -10.32 -28.68
C VAL A 21 10.51 -9.72 -29.58
N ALA A 22 9.28 -10.30 -29.58
CA ALA A 22 8.17 -9.82 -30.39
C ALA A 22 6.83 -10.21 -29.75
N PHE A 23 5.75 -9.63 -30.28
CA PHE A 23 4.36 -9.96 -29.95
C PHE A 23 3.63 -10.37 -31.22
N ASP A 24 2.88 -11.48 -31.17
CA ASP A 24 1.99 -11.89 -32.25
C ASP A 24 0.57 -11.39 -31.98
N PRO A 25 0.08 -10.34 -32.67
CA PRO A 25 -1.24 -9.79 -32.44
C PRO A 25 -2.36 -10.76 -32.88
N ALA A 26 -2.10 -11.68 -33.81
CA ALA A 26 -3.10 -12.62 -34.31
C ALA A 26 -3.35 -13.76 -33.34
N GLY A 27 -2.28 -14.26 -32.71
CA GLY A 27 -2.36 -15.31 -31.69
C GLY A 27 -2.44 -14.78 -30.26
N LEU A 28 -2.39 -13.46 -30.05
CA LEU A 28 -2.26 -12.79 -28.72
C LEU A 28 -1.14 -13.42 -27.88
N GLY A 29 -0.04 -13.78 -28.54
CA GLY A 29 1.08 -14.51 -27.94
C GLY A 29 2.41 -13.75 -28.00
N TRP A 30 3.28 -13.99 -26.99
CA TRP A 30 4.63 -13.48 -26.98
C TRP A 30 5.58 -14.43 -27.70
N VAL A 31 6.49 -13.85 -28.46
CA VAL A 31 7.57 -14.57 -29.16
C VAL A 31 8.87 -14.38 -28.37
N THR A 32 9.49 -15.46 -27.96
CA THR A 32 10.76 -15.42 -27.20
C THR A 32 11.97 -15.53 -28.13
N LYS A 33 13.16 -15.30 -27.59
CA LYS A 33 14.41 -15.48 -28.33
C LYS A 33 14.62 -16.91 -28.88
N ALA A 34 13.94 -17.90 -28.26
CA ALA A 34 14.02 -19.29 -28.65
C ALA A 34 13.02 -19.66 -29.76
N ASP A 35 12.01 -18.82 -30.01
CA ASP A 35 10.93 -19.11 -30.95
C ASP A 35 11.27 -18.60 -32.36
N ALA A 36 10.68 -19.26 -33.37
CA ALA A 36 10.64 -18.69 -34.72
C ALA A 36 9.65 -17.50 -34.72
N VAL A 37 10.11 -16.34 -35.19
CA VAL A 37 9.27 -15.14 -35.26
C VAL A 37 8.20 -15.30 -36.34
N PRO A 38 6.89 -15.35 -35.98
CA PRO A 38 5.81 -15.50 -36.96
C PRO A 38 5.73 -14.32 -37.93
N ALA A 39 5.22 -14.56 -39.13
CA ALA A 39 4.91 -13.48 -40.07
C ALA A 39 3.83 -12.58 -39.45
N GLY A 40 4.11 -11.27 -39.33
CA GLY A 40 3.19 -10.30 -38.71
C GLY A 40 3.47 -10.02 -37.22
N ALA A 41 4.39 -10.73 -36.59
CA ALA A 41 4.80 -10.41 -35.21
C ALA A 41 5.40 -9.00 -35.10
N VAL A 42 4.97 -8.27 -34.11
CA VAL A 42 5.43 -6.89 -33.82
C VAL A 42 6.63 -6.94 -32.89
N ARG A 43 7.75 -6.38 -33.32
CA ARG A 43 8.93 -6.25 -32.44
C ARG A 43 8.63 -5.35 -31.25
N ILE A 44 9.09 -5.79 -30.09
CA ILE A 44 9.04 -4.97 -28.89
C ILE A 44 10.05 -3.83 -29.04
N PRO A 45 9.71 -2.61 -28.53
CA PRO A 45 10.69 -1.52 -28.47
C PRO A 45 11.96 -1.98 -27.74
N GLY A 46 13.12 -1.42 -28.14
CA GLY A 46 14.37 -1.67 -27.40
C GLY A 46 14.24 -1.19 -25.96
N LEU A 47 14.19 -2.13 -25.03
CA LEU A 47 14.11 -1.89 -23.59
C LEU A 47 15.51 -1.82 -23.01
N ASP A 48 15.68 -1.00 -21.96
CA ASP A 48 16.90 -0.96 -21.13
C ASP A 48 16.89 -2.15 -20.14
N GLY A 49 15.71 -2.57 -19.70
CA GLY A 49 15.45 -3.78 -18.91
C GLY A 49 15.00 -4.97 -19.74
N GLU A 50 14.18 -5.83 -19.16
CA GLU A 50 13.72 -7.07 -19.80
C GLU A 50 12.22 -7.30 -19.67
N LEU A 51 11.59 -7.88 -20.70
CA LEU A 51 10.23 -8.40 -20.66
C LEU A 51 10.31 -9.93 -20.71
N VAL A 52 9.76 -10.60 -19.70
CA VAL A 52 9.87 -12.06 -19.51
C VAL A 52 8.50 -12.74 -19.50
N VAL A 53 8.47 -14.01 -19.92
CA VAL A 53 7.24 -14.84 -20.00
C VAL A 53 7.40 -16.19 -19.29
N ASP A 54 8.48 -16.37 -18.53
CA ASP A 54 8.69 -17.60 -17.76
C ASP A 54 7.57 -17.79 -16.72
N GLN A 55 7.30 -19.06 -16.40
CA GLN A 55 6.22 -19.43 -15.49
C GLN A 55 6.42 -18.89 -14.07
N GLU A 56 7.66 -18.85 -13.59
CA GLU A 56 7.98 -18.40 -12.23
C GLU A 56 7.64 -16.91 -12.07
N SER A 57 8.16 -16.04 -12.96
CA SER A 57 7.88 -14.60 -12.95
C SER A 57 6.39 -14.29 -13.07
N ARG A 58 5.66 -15.03 -13.93
CA ARG A 58 4.23 -14.84 -14.12
C ARG A 58 3.41 -15.32 -12.93
N THR A 59 3.83 -16.40 -12.26
CA THR A 59 3.19 -16.93 -11.06
C THR A 59 3.37 -15.96 -9.89
N GLU A 60 4.59 -15.42 -9.70
CA GLU A 60 4.83 -14.39 -8.71
C GLU A 60 3.99 -13.13 -8.96
N ALA A 61 3.89 -12.69 -10.21
CA ALA A 61 3.13 -11.50 -10.58
C ALA A 61 1.60 -11.70 -10.54
N ALA A 62 1.13 -12.95 -10.54
CA ALA A 62 -0.28 -13.33 -10.39
C ALA A 62 -0.71 -13.49 -8.93
N ASP A 63 0.19 -13.26 -7.98
CA ASP A 63 -0.04 -13.42 -6.55
C ASP A 63 0.28 -12.13 -5.80
N ASP A 64 -0.30 -11.96 -4.62
CA ASP A 64 -0.02 -10.83 -3.72
C ASP A 64 -0.04 -11.30 -2.25
N TYR A 65 0.15 -10.37 -1.31
CA TYR A 65 0.18 -10.68 0.13
C TYR A 65 -1.08 -11.39 0.62
N GLY A 66 -2.23 -11.09 0.01
CA GLY A 66 -3.49 -11.69 0.41
C GLY A 66 -3.65 -13.16 0.01
N HIS A 67 -2.95 -13.64 -1.00
CA HIS A 67 -3.08 -15.00 -1.55
C HIS A 67 -4.52 -15.45 -1.84
N LEU A 68 -5.42 -14.50 -2.17
CA LEU A 68 -6.86 -14.76 -2.33
C LEU A 68 -7.28 -14.91 -3.78
N VAL A 69 -6.67 -14.17 -4.68
CA VAL A 69 -6.98 -14.16 -6.11
C VAL A 69 -5.70 -14.18 -6.94
N HIS A 70 -5.77 -14.86 -8.10
CA HIS A 70 -4.62 -15.07 -8.96
C HIS A 70 -4.98 -14.76 -10.41
N HIS A 71 -4.54 -13.61 -10.92
CA HIS A 71 -4.76 -13.17 -12.29
C HIS A 71 -3.45 -13.20 -13.07
N TYR A 72 -3.23 -14.30 -13.83
CA TYR A 72 -1.98 -14.55 -14.56
C TYR A 72 -1.76 -13.53 -15.68
N PRO A 73 -0.65 -12.75 -15.66
CA PRO A 73 -0.28 -11.89 -16.76
C PRO A 73 0.28 -12.71 -17.94
N LEU A 74 0.27 -12.14 -19.14
CA LEU A 74 0.94 -12.69 -20.31
C LEU A 74 2.45 -12.56 -20.23
N ALA A 75 2.93 -11.49 -19.58
CA ALA A 75 4.36 -11.19 -19.39
C ALA A 75 4.60 -10.31 -18.18
N VAL A 76 5.85 -10.25 -17.73
CA VAL A 76 6.32 -9.34 -16.67
C VAL A 76 7.44 -8.47 -17.23
N LEU A 77 7.31 -7.15 -17.14
CA LEU A 77 8.39 -6.21 -17.43
C LEU A 77 9.18 -5.95 -16.15
N ARG A 78 10.49 -6.16 -16.21
CA ARG A 78 11.47 -5.67 -15.23
C ARG A 78 12.18 -4.46 -15.84
N PRO A 79 11.67 -3.23 -15.60
CA PRO A 79 12.20 -2.05 -16.28
C PRO A 79 13.63 -1.71 -15.84
N GLY A 80 14.49 -1.35 -16.76
CA GLY A 80 15.80 -0.76 -16.48
C GLY A 80 15.74 0.76 -16.34
N SER A 81 14.64 1.38 -16.79
CA SER A 81 14.44 2.82 -16.74
C SER A 81 12.95 3.21 -16.82
N ALA A 82 12.63 4.45 -16.48
CA ALA A 82 11.29 5.02 -16.71
C ALA A 82 10.89 5.02 -18.19
N ARG A 83 11.87 5.03 -19.12
CA ARG A 83 11.64 4.91 -20.56
C ARG A 83 11.01 3.57 -20.92
N ASP A 84 11.39 2.49 -20.26
CA ASP A 84 10.81 1.15 -20.51
C ASP A 84 9.33 1.13 -20.15
N VAL A 85 8.96 1.76 -19.03
CA VAL A 85 7.55 1.92 -18.63
C VAL A 85 6.77 2.68 -19.69
N GLN A 86 7.32 3.79 -20.22
CA GLN A 86 6.68 4.55 -21.31
C GLN A 86 6.49 3.69 -22.57
N LEU A 87 7.54 2.95 -22.97
CA LEU A 87 7.52 2.13 -24.18
C LEU A 87 6.51 1.00 -24.06
N LEU A 88 6.46 0.33 -22.90
CA LEU A 88 5.47 -0.73 -22.65
C LEU A 88 4.05 -0.19 -22.64
N VAL A 89 3.77 0.91 -21.94
CA VAL A 89 2.42 1.49 -21.90
C VAL A 89 1.96 1.92 -23.29
N ARG A 90 2.83 2.55 -24.10
CA ARG A 90 2.51 2.88 -25.51
C ARG A 90 2.25 1.64 -26.34
N PHE A 91 3.02 0.58 -26.13
CA PHE A 91 2.81 -0.69 -26.81
C PHE A 91 1.48 -1.32 -26.41
N ALA A 92 1.21 -1.43 -25.11
CA ALA A 92 -0.04 -1.96 -24.55
C ALA A 92 -1.26 -1.20 -25.07
N ASN A 93 -1.20 0.14 -25.06
CA ASN A 93 -2.26 0.99 -25.56
C ASN A 93 -2.60 0.69 -27.03
N ARG A 94 -1.58 0.55 -27.90
CA ARG A 94 -1.77 0.23 -29.33
C ARG A 94 -2.31 -1.15 -29.60
N HIS A 95 -2.05 -2.10 -28.72
CA HIS A 95 -2.41 -3.52 -28.90
C HIS A 95 -3.56 -3.97 -27.99
N GLY A 96 -4.23 -3.05 -27.28
CA GLY A 96 -5.36 -3.37 -26.42
C GLY A 96 -5.01 -4.20 -25.19
N LEU A 97 -3.75 -4.17 -24.75
CA LEU A 97 -3.30 -4.87 -23.54
C LEU A 97 -3.54 -4.01 -22.30
N ARG A 98 -3.77 -4.68 -21.17
CA ARG A 98 -3.85 -4.02 -19.85
C ARG A 98 -2.50 -4.08 -19.15
N VAL A 99 -2.23 -3.10 -18.29
CA VAL A 99 -0.97 -2.98 -17.55
C VAL A 99 -1.25 -2.67 -16.09
N ALA A 100 -0.57 -3.37 -15.18
CA ALA A 100 -0.52 -3.00 -13.77
C ALA A 100 0.94 -2.84 -13.33
N MET A 101 1.21 -1.86 -12.47
CA MET A 101 2.51 -1.75 -11.81
C MET A 101 2.43 -2.38 -10.42
N ARG A 102 3.36 -3.30 -10.14
CA ARG A 102 3.48 -4.03 -8.89
C ARG A 102 4.79 -3.64 -8.20
N GLY A 103 4.70 -3.21 -6.94
CA GLY A 103 5.85 -3.01 -6.07
C GLY A 103 6.20 -4.29 -5.32
N GLN A 104 6.15 -4.25 -3.99
CA GLN A 104 6.42 -5.42 -3.15
C GLN A 104 5.28 -6.47 -3.14
N GLY A 105 4.18 -6.21 -3.85
CA GLY A 105 3.04 -7.13 -3.92
C GLY A 105 2.26 -7.23 -2.61
N HIS A 106 2.22 -6.16 -1.81
CA HIS A 106 1.58 -6.15 -0.49
C HIS A 106 0.09 -5.74 -0.54
N SER A 107 -0.54 -5.82 -1.71
CA SER A 107 -2.00 -5.78 -1.86
C SER A 107 -2.62 -7.12 -1.42
N THR A 108 -3.91 -7.13 -1.15
CA THR A 108 -4.57 -8.31 -0.58
C THR A 108 -5.65 -8.93 -1.46
N TYR A 109 -6.00 -8.31 -2.59
CA TYR A 109 -7.11 -8.79 -3.42
C TYR A 109 -6.89 -8.53 -4.92
N GLY A 110 -5.68 -8.74 -5.40
CA GLY A 110 -5.35 -8.64 -6.82
C GLY A 110 -5.24 -7.23 -7.39
N GLN A 111 -5.19 -6.19 -6.54
CA GLN A 111 -5.22 -4.79 -6.99
C GLN A 111 -4.09 -4.43 -7.96
N ALA A 112 -2.91 -5.03 -7.81
CA ALA A 112 -1.74 -4.82 -8.68
C ALA A 112 -1.53 -5.92 -9.72
N GLN A 113 -2.55 -6.77 -9.98
CA GLN A 113 -2.51 -7.84 -10.97
C GLN A 113 -3.13 -7.39 -12.31
N ALA A 114 -2.72 -8.02 -13.41
CA ALA A 114 -3.22 -7.76 -14.77
C ALA A 114 -3.43 -9.09 -15.52
N GLY A 115 -4.54 -9.78 -15.25
CA GLY A 115 -4.90 -11.03 -15.95
C GLY A 115 -4.99 -10.81 -17.46
N GLY A 116 -4.28 -11.63 -18.25
CA GLY A 116 -4.22 -11.47 -19.71
C GLY A 116 -3.52 -10.20 -20.18
N GLY A 117 -2.90 -9.45 -19.30
CA GLY A 117 -2.15 -8.22 -19.58
C GLY A 117 -0.66 -8.34 -19.26
N VAL A 118 -0.04 -7.24 -18.89
CA VAL A 118 1.38 -7.18 -18.50
C VAL A 118 1.52 -6.56 -17.11
N VAL A 119 2.28 -7.20 -16.25
CA VAL A 119 2.67 -6.61 -14.96
C VAL A 119 4.06 -5.98 -15.09
N ILE A 120 4.21 -4.76 -14.58
CA ILE A 120 5.50 -4.07 -14.44
C ILE A 120 5.99 -4.31 -13.01
N ASP A 121 7.10 -5.01 -12.85
CA ASP A 121 7.76 -5.20 -11.57
C ASP A 121 8.65 -3.99 -11.27
N SER A 122 8.16 -3.08 -10.44
CA SER A 122 8.87 -1.83 -10.13
C SER A 122 10.09 -2.01 -9.24
N ARG A 123 10.30 -3.17 -8.64
CA ARG A 123 11.43 -3.45 -7.73
C ARG A 123 12.79 -3.24 -8.38
N THR A 124 12.85 -3.23 -9.70
CA THR A 124 14.06 -2.89 -10.47
C THR A 124 14.30 -1.37 -10.61
N LEU A 125 13.31 -0.53 -10.34
CA LEU A 125 13.42 0.93 -10.25
C LEU A 125 13.43 1.36 -8.79
N ALA A 126 14.53 1.14 -8.06
CA ALA A 126 14.60 1.23 -6.60
C ALA A 126 15.74 2.15 -6.11
N THR A 127 16.18 3.10 -6.91
CA THR A 127 17.30 3.99 -6.54
C THR A 127 16.80 5.14 -5.65
N VAL A 128 17.50 5.36 -4.53
CA VAL A 128 17.44 6.60 -3.77
C VAL A 128 18.49 7.55 -4.39
N HIS A 129 18.03 8.52 -5.19
CA HIS A 129 18.92 9.34 -6.01
C HIS A 129 19.60 10.46 -5.22
N ARG A 130 18.85 11.14 -4.38
CA ARG A 130 19.32 12.26 -3.56
C ARG A 130 18.54 12.34 -2.27
N VAL A 131 19.25 12.54 -1.18
CA VAL A 131 18.68 12.85 0.13
C VAL A 131 19.24 14.20 0.57
N GLY A 132 18.34 15.15 0.80
CA GLY A 132 18.63 16.43 1.42
C GLY A 132 18.11 16.47 2.85
N GLN A 133 18.08 17.66 3.46
CA GLN A 133 17.51 17.82 4.80
C GLN A 133 15.98 17.86 4.79
N ASP A 134 15.39 18.49 3.77
CA ASP A 134 13.95 18.74 3.68
C ASP A 134 13.23 17.85 2.65
N SER A 135 13.98 17.14 1.81
CA SER A 135 13.39 16.29 0.78
C SER A 135 14.34 15.20 0.27
N ALA A 136 13.75 14.14 -0.25
CA ALA A 136 14.47 13.09 -0.96
C ALA A 136 13.83 12.82 -2.33
N ASP A 137 14.67 12.46 -3.30
CA ASP A 137 14.30 12.10 -4.66
C ASP A 137 14.58 10.62 -4.87
N VAL A 138 13.55 9.83 -5.19
CA VAL A 138 13.59 8.38 -5.11
C VAL A 138 12.72 7.72 -6.18
N ASP A 139 13.18 6.59 -6.71
CA ASP A 139 12.38 5.77 -7.63
C ASP A 139 11.20 5.11 -6.90
N ALA A 140 10.11 4.93 -7.62
CA ALA A 140 8.85 4.43 -7.05
C ALA A 140 8.90 2.98 -6.55
N GLY A 141 9.82 2.16 -7.04
CA GLY A 141 10.02 0.77 -6.60
C GLY A 141 10.90 0.62 -5.37
N ALA A 142 11.58 1.68 -4.92
CA ALA A 142 12.35 1.68 -3.67
C ALA A 142 11.43 1.44 -2.46
N GLN A 143 11.96 0.80 -1.44
CA GLN A 143 11.23 0.62 -0.18
C GLN A 143 11.36 1.86 0.72
N TRP A 144 10.34 2.12 1.53
CA TRP A 144 10.42 3.14 2.57
C TRP A 144 11.57 2.86 3.55
N LEU A 145 11.92 1.60 3.77
CA LEU A 145 13.07 1.19 4.58
C LEU A 145 14.38 1.77 4.07
N ASP A 146 14.64 1.66 2.76
CA ASP A 146 15.87 2.14 2.15
C ASP A 146 15.95 3.67 2.19
N LEU A 147 14.84 4.33 1.90
CA LEU A 147 14.74 5.79 2.03
C LEU A 147 14.94 6.25 3.47
N THR A 148 14.29 5.60 4.45
CA THR A 148 14.41 5.97 5.87
C THR A 148 15.85 5.83 6.35
N ARG A 149 16.54 4.72 6.02
CA ARG A 149 17.96 4.55 6.35
C ARG A 149 18.84 5.64 5.74
N ALA A 150 18.62 5.95 4.47
CA ALA A 150 19.38 6.99 3.79
C ALA A 150 19.11 8.39 4.36
N ALA A 151 17.86 8.68 4.73
CA ALA A 151 17.47 9.96 5.34
C ALA A 151 18.04 10.13 6.75
N LEU A 152 18.00 9.08 7.58
CA LEU A 152 18.57 9.11 8.92
C LEU A 152 20.08 9.36 8.92
N ALA A 153 20.80 8.92 7.90
CA ALA A 153 22.22 9.23 7.74
C ALA A 153 22.49 10.74 7.56
N THR A 154 21.48 11.52 7.18
CA THR A 154 21.54 13.00 7.08
C THR A 154 20.83 13.71 8.23
N GLY A 155 20.36 12.97 9.24
CA GLY A 155 19.62 13.53 10.39
C GLY A 155 18.16 13.85 10.09
N SER A 156 17.59 13.27 9.04
CA SER A 156 16.21 13.51 8.61
C SER A 156 15.43 12.19 8.49
N ALA A 157 14.09 12.27 8.47
CA ALA A 157 13.20 11.13 8.24
C ALA A 157 11.94 11.57 7.49
N PRO A 158 11.23 10.66 6.81
CA PRO A 158 9.87 10.90 6.33
C PRO A 158 8.93 11.26 7.49
N PRO A 159 8.03 12.24 7.34
CA PRO A 159 7.11 12.65 8.41
C PRO A 159 6.14 11.55 8.83
N VAL A 160 5.77 10.68 7.89
CA VAL A 160 4.83 9.57 8.09
C VAL A 160 5.42 8.29 7.53
N SER A 161 5.38 7.25 8.34
CA SER A 161 5.68 5.88 7.93
C SER A 161 4.47 4.99 8.19
N THR A 162 4.25 4.03 7.30
CA THR A 162 3.43 2.87 7.62
C THR A 162 4.19 2.01 8.64
N ASP A 163 3.52 1.19 9.42
CA ASP A 163 4.19 0.35 10.43
C ASP A 163 5.20 -0.60 9.80
N TYR A 164 4.91 -1.12 8.62
CA TYR A 164 5.83 -1.93 7.85
C TYR A 164 6.57 -1.09 6.80
N LEU A 165 7.88 -0.91 6.99
CA LEU A 165 8.73 -0.13 6.09
C LEU A 165 9.12 -0.84 4.78
N GLY A 166 8.85 -2.13 4.65
CA GLY A 166 9.17 -2.92 3.46
C GLY A 166 8.24 -2.66 2.27
N LEU A 167 7.33 -1.68 2.35
CA LEU A 167 6.45 -1.29 1.23
C LEU A 167 7.19 -0.42 0.22
N SER A 168 6.82 -0.54 -1.05
CA SER A 168 7.35 0.35 -2.10
C SER A 168 6.71 1.73 -2.04
N ILE A 169 7.51 2.75 -2.33
CA ILE A 169 7.07 4.17 -2.33
C ILE A 169 5.91 4.37 -3.31
N GLY A 170 6.04 3.97 -4.56
CA GLY A 170 4.97 4.14 -5.55
C GLY A 170 3.70 3.37 -5.23
N GLY A 171 3.81 2.22 -4.55
CA GLY A 171 2.66 1.43 -4.09
C GLY A 171 1.83 2.17 -3.06
N THR A 172 2.46 2.66 -1.98
CA THR A 172 1.74 3.40 -0.94
C THR A 172 1.25 4.76 -1.42
N LEU A 173 2.02 5.46 -2.26
CA LEU A 173 1.59 6.73 -2.85
C LEU A 173 0.40 6.59 -3.82
N SER A 174 0.18 5.40 -4.37
CA SER A 174 -1.02 5.12 -5.17
C SER A 174 -2.28 4.89 -4.31
N LEU A 175 -2.13 4.60 -3.01
CA LEU A 175 -3.22 4.25 -2.10
C LEU A 175 -3.45 5.31 -1.02
N GLY A 176 -2.40 5.76 -0.36
CA GLY A 176 -2.45 6.68 0.78
C GLY A 176 -1.20 6.58 1.64
N GLY A 177 -1.01 5.45 2.29
CA GLY A 177 0.08 5.21 3.26
C GLY A 177 -0.21 5.88 4.60
N ILE A 178 -0.79 5.11 5.53
CA ILE A 178 -1.21 5.56 6.85
C ILE A 178 -0.41 4.86 7.95
N GLY A 179 -0.17 5.55 9.05
CA GLY A 179 0.40 5.05 10.30
C GLY A 179 0.06 6.00 11.44
N GLY A 180 0.51 5.74 12.66
CA GLY A 180 0.13 6.55 13.83
C GLY A 180 0.56 8.02 13.77
N ALA A 181 1.63 8.35 13.02
CA ALA A 181 2.04 9.73 12.78
C ALA A 181 1.10 10.50 11.81
N SER A 182 0.15 9.81 11.18
CA SER A 182 -0.88 10.44 10.33
C SER A 182 -1.79 11.38 11.10
N SER A 183 -1.87 11.22 12.41
CA SER A 183 -2.56 12.16 13.32
C SER A 183 -2.00 13.58 13.32
N HIS A 184 -0.76 13.77 12.84
CA HIS A 184 -0.07 15.06 12.76
C HIS A 184 0.29 15.50 11.34
N HIS A 185 0.44 14.55 10.42
CA HIS A 185 1.09 14.83 9.14
C HIS A 185 0.30 14.30 7.94
N GLY A 186 -0.93 13.84 8.15
CA GLY A 186 -1.69 13.20 7.09
C GLY A 186 -1.12 11.85 6.68
N MET A 187 -1.43 11.40 5.48
CA MET A 187 -0.87 10.19 4.90
C MET A 187 0.49 10.45 4.21
N GLN A 188 1.17 9.40 3.79
CA GLN A 188 2.38 9.54 2.96
C GLN A 188 2.12 10.35 1.69
N VAL A 189 0.94 10.21 1.05
CA VAL A 189 0.54 11.00 -0.12
C VAL A 189 0.46 12.50 0.15
N ASP A 190 0.22 12.93 1.39
CA ASP A 190 0.13 14.35 1.76
C ASP A 190 1.51 14.99 1.87
N ASN A 191 2.57 14.18 1.98
CA ASN A 191 3.95 14.59 2.15
C ASN A 191 4.80 14.46 0.86
N VAL A 192 4.16 14.51 -0.31
CA VAL A 192 4.82 14.46 -1.62
C VAL A 192 4.97 15.85 -2.21
N LEU A 193 6.15 16.17 -2.70
CA LEU A 193 6.49 17.46 -3.29
C LEU A 193 6.42 17.46 -4.82
N ALA A 194 6.81 16.36 -5.47
CA ALA A 194 6.73 16.21 -6.92
C ALA A 194 6.73 14.72 -7.31
N LEU A 195 6.26 14.45 -8.52
CA LEU A 195 6.23 13.11 -9.12
C LEU A 195 6.65 13.16 -10.59
N ASP A 196 7.29 12.08 -11.05
CA ASP A 196 7.35 11.73 -12.46
C ASP A 196 6.37 10.56 -12.71
N VAL A 197 5.44 10.75 -13.63
CA VAL A 197 4.29 9.87 -13.87
C VAL A 197 4.21 9.49 -15.34
N VAL A 198 4.06 8.21 -15.63
CA VAL A 198 3.74 7.72 -16.99
C VAL A 198 2.23 7.56 -17.10
N THR A 199 1.58 8.36 -17.96
CA THR A 199 0.12 8.29 -18.21
C THR A 199 -0.27 7.04 -19.00
N GLY A 200 -1.56 6.71 -19.10
CA GLY A 200 -2.08 5.60 -19.91
C GLY A 200 -1.82 5.71 -21.41
N GLU A 201 -1.39 6.89 -21.89
CA GLU A 201 -0.86 7.09 -23.26
C GLU A 201 0.66 6.87 -23.37
N GLY A 202 1.35 6.53 -22.24
CA GLY A 202 2.80 6.32 -22.19
C GLY A 202 3.60 7.62 -22.25
N ARG A 203 3.03 8.77 -21.88
CA ARG A 203 3.76 10.03 -21.74
C ARG A 203 4.32 10.17 -20.33
N LEU A 204 5.60 10.46 -20.22
CA LEU A 204 6.23 10.85 -18.95
C LEU A 204 5.93 12.31 -18.67
N VAL A 205 5.30 12.58 -17.53
CA VAL A 205 4.88 13.92 -17.11
C VAL A 205 5.41 14.20 -15.71
N HIS A 206 6.18 15.26 -15.55
CA HIS A 206 6.54 15.80 -14.24
C HIS A 206 5.37 16.62 -13.69
N CYS A 207 4.95 16.32 -12.45
CA CYS A 207 3.83 17.02 -11.80
C CYS A 207 4.14 17.34 -10.32
N SER A 208 3.52 18.43 -9.83
CA SER A 208 3.68 18.95 -8.48
C SER A 208 2.46 19.80 -8.10
N PRO A 209 2.34 20.33 -6.89
CA PRO A 209 1.26 21.26 -6.53
C PRO A 209 1.15 22.50 -7.43
N THR A 210 2.24 22.89 -8.10
CA THR A 210 2.29 24.08 -8.96
C THR A 210 2.44 23.77 -10.44
N ARG A 211 2.67 22.50 -10.82
CA ARG A 211 2.86 22.08 -12.21
C ARG A 211 2.08 20.80 -12.49
N ASN A 212 1.23 20.79 -13.53
CA ASN A 212 0.35 19.67 -13.85
C ASN A 212 -0.43 19.19 -12.62
N ARG A 213 -0.95 20.15 -11.84
CA ARG A 213 -1.58 19.93 -10.54
C ARG A 213 -2.69 18.89 -10.59
N ASP A 214 -3.53 18.92 -11.64
CA ASP A 214 -4.62 17.95 -11.78
C ASP A 214 -4.11 16.50 -11.83
N LEU A 215 -2.99 16.25 -12.52
CA LEU A 215 -2.38 14.92 -12.55
C LEU A 215 -1.78 14.56 -11.19
N PHE A 216 -1.06 15.50 -10.57
CA PHE A 216 -0.47 15.32 -9.25
C PHE A 216 -1.52 14.93 -8.19
N GLU A 217 -2.63 15.67 -8.15
CA GLU A 217 -3.75 15.38 -7.24
C GLU A 217 -4.48 14.07 -7.59
N SER A 218 -4.50 13.70 -8.88
CA SER A 218 -5.21 12.50 -9.32
C SER A 218 -4.44 11.21 -9.02
N VAL A 219 -3.12 11.19 -9.15
CA VAL A 219 -2.34 9.94 -8.98
C VAL A 219 -2.08 9.61 -7.52
N LEU A 220 -2.01 10.61 -6.63
CA LEU A 220 -1.83 10.43 -5.19
C LEU A 220 -3.15 9.93 -4.57
N GLY A 221 -3.17 8.67 -4.10
CA GLY A 221 -4.40 8.02 -3.65
C GLY A 221 -5.36 7.64 -4.79
N GLY A 222 -4.92 7.72 -6.05
CA GLY A 222 -5.74 7.46 -7.23
C GLY A 222 -5.76 6.00 -7.70
N LEU A 223 -5.32 5.07 -6.88
CA LEU A 223 -5.37 3.62 -7.10
C LEU A 223 -4.69 3.17 -8.41
N GLY A 224 -3.68 3.93 -8.89
CA GLY A 224 -2.98 3.64 -10.14
C GLY A 224 -3.80 3.87 -11.41
N GLN A 225 -4.99 4.49 -11.32
CA GLN A 225 -5.93 4.62 -12.44
C GLN A 225 -5.54 5.69 -13.47
N PHE A 226 -4.72 6.67 -13.09
CA PHE A 226 -4.44 7.86 -13.91
C PHE A 226 -3.01 7.93 -14.42
N GLY A 227 -2.14 7.09 -13.87
CA GLY A 227 -0.74 7.04 -14.26
C GLY A 227 0.07 6.12 -13.36
N ILE A 228 1.22 5.74 -13.85
CA ILE A 228 2.22 4.94 -13.14
C ILE A 228 3.27 5.91 -12.58
N ILE A 229 3.36 5.99 -11.25
CA ILE A 229 4.41 6.74 -10.57
C ILE A 229 5.73 6.01 -10.82
N VAL A 230 6.72 6.67 -11.42
CA VAL A 230 8.05 6.10 -11.64
C VAL A 230 9.12 6.73 -10.75
N ARG A 231 8.88 7.95 -10.26
CA ARG A 231 9.77 8.70 -9.37
C ARG A 231 8.98 9.64 -8.48
N ALA A 232 9.43 9.84 -7.25
CA ALA A 232 8.82 10.77 -6.29
C ALA A 232 9.89 11.63 -5.61
N THR A 233 9.55 12.90 -5.38
CA THR A 233 10.22 13.75 -4.41
C THR A 233 9.33 13.83 -3.18
N VAL A 234 9.81 13.30 -2.05
CA VAL A 234 9.08 13.24 -0.80
C VAL A 234 9.68 14.21 0.22
N ALA A 235 8.82 14.78 1.08
CA ALA A 235 9.27 15.65 2.15
C ALA A 235 10.02 14.84 3.23
N LEU A 236 11.02 15.48 3.82
CA LEU A 236 11.74 15.02 5.01
C LEU A 236 11.64 16.06 6.11
N ARG A 237 11.79 15.63 7.36
CA ARG A 237 11.85 16.47 8.56
C ARG A 237 13.04 16.06 9.42
N PRO A 238 13.56 16.94 10.29
CA PRO A 238 14.58 16.56 11.28
C PRO A 238 14.13 15.33 12.07
N ALA A 239 15.01 14.35 12.17
CA ALA A 239 14.74 13.11 12.90
C ALA A 239 15.19 13.24 14.35
N ALA A 240 14.40 12.69 15.26
CA ALA A 240 14.82 12.43 16.63
C ALA A 240 15.80 11.23 16.67
N THR A 241 16.47 11.02 17.80
CA THR A 241 17.35 9.85 17.99
C THR A 241 16.71 8.74 18.81
N THR A 242 15.65 9.07 19.55
CA THR A 242 14.99 8.17 20.51
C THR A 242 13.48 8.26 20.38
N ALA A 243 12.82 7.14 20.51
CA ALA A 243 11.38 6.98 20.63
C ALA A 243 11.04 6.48 22.03
N ARG A 244 10.30 7.24 22.83
CA ARG A 244 9.72 6.78 24.08
C ARG A 244 8.32 6.24 23.81
N VAL A 245 8.15 4.95 24.03
CA VAL A 245 6.94 4.19 23.73
C VAL A 245 6.14 3.99 25.00
N TYR A 246 4.87 4.36 24.96
CA TYR A 246 3.91 4.16 26.03
C TYR A 246 2.88 3.15 25.59
N HIS A 247 2.80 2.01 26.25
CA HIS A 247 1.68 1.07 26.11
C HIS A 247 0.74 1.25 27.29
N LEU A 248 -0.44 1.77 27.01
CA LEU A 248 -1.49 2.06 27.99
C LEU A 248 -2.62 1.06 27.81
N SER A 249 -2.85 0.20 28.80
CA SER A 249 -3.89 -0.85 28.75
C SER A 249 -5.23 -0.35 29.24
N TYR A 250 -6.31 -0.80 28.60
CA TYR A 250 -7.70 -0.43 28.92
C TYR A 250 -8.58 -1.66 29.11
N PRO A 251 -9.71 -1.55 29.85
CA PRO A 251 -10.62 -2.67 30.10
C PRO A 251 -11.41 -3.10 28.86
N ASP A 252 -11.69 -2.16 27.95
CA ASP A 252 -12.50 -2.38 26.75
C ASP A 252 -12.17 -1.37 25.64
N VAL A 253 -12.78 -1.56 24.47
CA VAL A 253 -12.57 -0.72 23.31
C VAL A 253 -13.13 0.70 23.47
N ALA A 254 -14.17 0.89 24.26
CA ALA A 254 -14.77 2.21 24.50
C ALA A 254 -13.83 3.09 25.34
N ALA A 255 -13.21 2.53 26.38
CA ALA A 255 -12.21 3.21 27.19
C ALA A 255 -10.94 3.53 26.37
N LEU A 256 -10.51 2.61 25.50
CA LEU A 256 -9.42 2.85 24.57
C LEU A 256 -9.72 4.02 23.63
N ALA A 257 -10.87 4.00 22.95
CA ALA A 257 -11.26 5.04 21.99
C ALA A 257 -11.43 6.41 22.68
N ALA A 258 -11.96 6.45 23.90
CA ALA A 258 -12.05 7.68 24.69
C ALA A 258 -10.67 8.27 25.01
N ALA A 259 -9.71 7.43 25.42
CA ALA A 259 -8.32 7.85 25.66
C ALA A 259 -7.63 8.34 24.38
N GLN A 260 -7.85 7.66 23.26
CA GLN A 260 -7.35 8.08 21.95
C GLN A 260 -7.86 9.47 21.54
N ARG A 261 -9.14 9.78 21.77
CA ARG A 261 -9.72 11.12 21.51
C ARG A 261 -9.04 12.22 22.34
N ILE A 262 -8.77 11.95 23.62
CA ILE A 262 -8.07 12.90 24.49
C ILE A 262 -6.64 13.13 23.98
N ALA A 263 -5.90 12.05 23.73
CA ALA A 263 -4.52 12.11 23.25
C ALA A 263 -4.41 12.79 21.87
N LEU A 264 -5.40 12.58 20.99
CA LEU A 264 -5.48 13.24 19.69
C LEU A 264 -5.74 14.74 19.83
N ALA A 265 -6.66 15.15 20.70
CA ALA A 265 -7.09 16.54 20.85
C ALA A 265 -5.95 17.45 21.33
N ASP A 266 -5.11 16.98 22.23
CA ASP A 266 -3.97 17.73 22.76
C ASP A 266 -2.63 17.45 22.05
N ARG A 267 -2.64 16.52 21.08
CA ARG A 267 -1.50 16.21 20.20
C ARG A 267 -0.21 15.85 20.96
N ARG A 268 -0.33 15.19 22.11
CA ARG A 268 0.80 14.90 23.02
C ARG A 268 1.77 13.84 22.49
N PHE A 269 1.31 12.90 21.66
CA PHE A 269 2.14 11.86 21.05
C PHE A 269 2.46 12.19 19.59
N ASP A 270 3.67 11.92 19.14
CA ASP A 270 4.07 12.03 17.73
C ASP A 270 3.56 10.84 16.87
N TYR A 271 3.22 9.72 17.53
CA TYR A 271 2.61 8.53 16.95
C TYR A 271 1.51 8.07 17.90
N LEU A 272 0.33 7.76 17.36
CA LEU A 272 -0.84 7.33 18.13
C LEU A 272 -1.60 6.22 17.42
N GLU A 273 -1.72 5.07 18.08
CA GLU A 273 -2.42 3.89 17.58
C GLU A 273 -3.18 3.19 18.70
N GLY A 274 -4.32 2.58 18.37
CA GLY A 274 -5.00 1.62 19.22
C GLY A 274 -4.78 0.22 18.70
N GLN A 275 -4.50 -0.72 19.58
CA GLN A 275 -4.31 -2.12 19.27
C GLN A 275 -5.28 -2.97 20.09
N LEU A 276 -6.04 -3.84 19.41
CA LEU A 276 -6.81 -4.89 20.03
C LEU A 276 -6.08 -6.19 19.76
N VAL A 277 -5.39 -6.69 20.80
CA VAL A 277 -4.49 -7.84 20.69
C VAL A 277 -5.22 -9.10 21.14
N PRO A 278 -5.34 -10.15 20.28
CA PRO A 278 -5.93 -11.42 20.68
C PRO A 278 -5.09 -12.10 21.76
N THR A 279 -5.75 -12.63 22.79
CA THR A 279 -5.13 -13.39 23.88
C THR A 279 -5.88 -14.70 24.12
N ALA A 280 -5.31 -15.62 24.88
CA ALA A 280 -6.00 -16.85 25.28
C ALA A 280 -7.29 -16.58 26.10
N GLY A 281 -7.38 -15.43 26.77
CA GLY A 281 -8.52 -15.04 27.60
C GLY A 281 -9.50 -14.06 26.93
N GLY A 282 -9.30 -13.75 25.64
CA GLY A 282 -10.13 -12.76 24.91
C GLY A 282 -9.28 -11.67 24.27
N TRP A 283 -9.44 -10.43 24.71
CA TRP A 283 -8.78 -9.26 24.09
C TRP A 283 -7.99 -8.44 25.11
N GLN A 284 -6.88 -7.90 24.67
CA GLN A 284 -6.18 -6.82 25.35
C GLN A 284 -6.32 -5.54 24.50
N TYR A 285 -6.71 -4.44 25.12
CA TYR A 285 -6.91 -3.15 24.47
C TYR A 285 -5.79 -2.22 24.89
N VAL A 286 -4.98 -1.79 23.92
CA VAL A 286 -3.76 -1.02 24.18
C VAL A 286 -3.77 0.25 23.33
N LEU A 287 -3.53 1.39 23.96
CA LEU A 287 -3.11 2.60 23.26
C LEU A 287 -1.57 2.55 23.20
N GLU A 288 -1.03 2.57 21.98
CA GLU A 288 0.38 2.76 21.73
C GLU A 288 0.59 4.23 21.37
N GLY A 289 1.15 4.99 22.32
CA GLY A 289 1.54 6.38 22.14
C GLY A 289 3.06 6.51 22.13
N VAL A 290 3.61 7.31 21.20
CA VAL A 290 5.07 7.49 21.15
C VAL A 290 5.44 8.95 21.08
N ARG A 291 6.44 9.32 21.89
CA ARG A 291 7.07 10.64 21.84
C ARG A 291 8.49 10.53 21.31
N TYR A 292 8.80 11.25 20.25
CA TYR A 292 10.14 11.31 19.68
C TYR A 292 10.96 12.43 20.35
N PHE A 293 12.21 12.16 20.72
CA PHE A 293 13.07 13.13 21.35
C PHE A 293 14.55 12.87 21.07
N THR A 294 15.38 13.87 21.39
CA THR A 294 16.83 13.75 21.32
C THR A 294 17.41 14.21 22.66
N PRO A 295 18.14 13.36 23.41
CA PRO A 295 18.77 13.76 24.65
C PRO A 295 19.64 15.03 24.50
N PRO A 296 19.68 15.94 25.51
CA PRO A 296 19.20 15.73 26.89
C PRO A 296 17.70 15.95 27.10
N ASP A 297 16.95 16.42 26.09
CA ASP A 297 15.52 16.58 26.19
C ASP A 297 14.86 15.23 26.43
N GLN A 298 13.90 15.19 27.37
CA GLN A 298 13.14 13.98 27.68
C GLN A 298 11.67 14.31 27.89
N PRO A 299 10.74 13.42 27.47
CA PRO A 299 9.33 13.56 27.78
C PRO A 299 9.08 13.50 29.29
N ASP A 300 8.11 14.29 29.77
CA ASP A 300 7.55 14.14 31.11
C ASP A 300 6.48 13.03 31.09
N ASP A 301 6.84 11.85 31.62
CA ASP A 301 5.97 10.67 31.58
C ASP A 301 4.64 10.90 32.31
N ALA A 302 4.60 11.72 33.37
CA ALA A 302 3.37 12.05 34.09
C ALA A 302 2.42 12.88 33.21
N ALA A 303 2.95 13.89 32.52
CA ALA A 303 2.19 14.71 31.57
C ALA A 303 1.71 13.90 30.36
N MET A 304 2.52 12.94 29.88
CA MET A 304 2.15 12.09 28.73
C MET A 304 0.95 11.19 29.03
N VAL A 305 0.70 10.79 30.27
CA VAL A 305 -0.42 9.90 30.65
C VAL A 305 -1.55 10.63 31.39
N GLU A 306 -1.38 11.92 31.69
CA GLU A 306 -2.39 12.71 32.43
C GLU A 306 -3.76 12.68 31.74
N GLY A 307 -4.80 12.36 32.48
CA GLY A 307 -6.19 12.31 32.03
C GLY A 307 -6.55 11.10 31.16
N LEU A 308 -5.60 10.22 30.78
CA LEU A 308 -5.89 9.03 29.97
C LEU A 308 -6.40 7.84 30.79
N ALA A 309 -6.19 7.83 32.10
CA ALA A 309 -6.70 6.83 33.06
C ALA A 309 -6.49 5.35 32.64
N PRO A 310 -5.27 4.92 32.23
CA PRO A 310 -5.02 3.53 31.88
C PRO A 310 -5.11 2.61 33.11
N ALA A 311 -5.50 1.35 32.90
CA ALA A 311 -5.47 0.30 33.94
C ALA A 311 -4.03 -0.14 34.24
N ALA A 312 -3.14 -0.09 33.24
CA ALA A 312 -1.72 -0.36 33.37
C ALA A 312 -0.92 0.47 32.35
N THR A 313 0.31 0.81 32.71
CA THR A 313 1.23 1.56 31.86
C THR A 313 2.58 0.87 31.81
N THR A 314 3.14 0.71 30.62
CA THR A 314 4.55 0.39 30.43
C THR A 314 5.20 1.46 29.56
N VAL A 315 6.45 1.80 29.88
CA VAL A 315 7.22 2.81 29.16
C VAL A 315 8.58 2.24 28.82
N ALA A 316 9.04 2.47 27.59
CA ALA A 316 10.35 2.01 27.13
C ALA A 316 10.95 3.00 26.13
N ASP A 317 12.27 3.18 26.17
CA ASP A 317 13.01 3.92 25.17
C ASP A 317 13.63 2.98 24.15
N LEU A 318 13.46 3.30 22.87
CA LEU A 318 14.07 2.61 21.76
C LEU A 318 14.86 3.59 20.89
N PRO A 319 15.95 3.17 20.23
CA PRO A 319 16.51 3.95 19.15
C PRO A 319 15.42 4.26 18.11
N TYR A 320 15.39 5.47 17.57
CA TYR A 320 14.32 5.92 16.69
C TYR A 320 14.13 5.01 15.47
N PHE A 321 15.24 4.56 14.85
CA PHE A 321 15.15 3.63 13.72
C PHE A 321 14.59 2.25 14.13
N ASP A 322 15.00 1.73 15.30
CA ASP A 322 14.54 0.42 15.77
C ASP A 322 13.03 0.44 16.03
N TRP A 323 12.52 1.58 16.55
CA TRP A 323 11.09 1.81 16.68
C TRP A 323 10.38 1.80 15.32
N LEU A 324 10.85 2.57 14.34
CA LEU A 324 10.23 2.62 13.01
C LEU A 324 10.25 1.26 12.30
N ASN A 325 11.26 0.44 12.57
CA ASN A 325 11.47 -0.87 11.92
C ASN A 325 10.99 -2.06 12.78
N ARG A 326 10.26 -1.81 13.87
CA ARG A 326 9.91 -2.78 14.92
C ARG A 326 9.18 -4.05 14.44
N ILE A 327 8.38 -3.94 13.40
CA ILE A 327 7.60 -5.08 12.88
C ILE A 327 8.19 -5.71 11.61
N TYR A 328 9.32 -5.21 11.12
CA TYR A 328 9.86 -5.64 9.82
C TYR A 328 10.12 -7.15 9.77
N ASP A 329 10.87 -7.67 10.75
CA ASP A 329 11.23 -9.10 10.79
C ASP A 329 10.00 -9.99 11.00
N LEU A 330 9.01 -9.54 11.79
CA LEU A 330 7.74 -10.23 11.95
C LEU A 330 7.00 -10.35 10.62
N VAL A 331 6.89 -9.25 9.87
CA VAL A 331 6.20 -9.28 8.56
C VAL A 331 6.95 -10.14 7.55
N GLN A 332 8.31 -10.15 7.57
CA GLN A 332 9.08 -11.07 6.72
C GLN A 332 8.75 -12.54 7.02
N GLN A 333 8.63 -12.91 8.30
CA GLN A 333 8.23 -14.28 8.70
C GLN A 333 6.80 -14.60 8.25
N LEU A 334 5.86 -13.65 8.36
CA LEU A 334 4.48 -13.84 7.90
C LEU A 334 4.41 -14.01 6.37
N LEU A 335 5.23 -13.31 5.60
CA LEU A 335 5.35 -13.47 4.15
C LEU A 335 5.78 -14.88 3.75
N GLU A 336 6.69 -15.51 4.51
CA GLU A 336 7.14 -16.88 4.26
C GLU A 336 6.03 -17.92 4.49
N LEU A 337 5.08 -17.66 5.39
CA LEU A 337 3.98 -18.56 5.69
C LEU A 337 2.90 -18.61 4.60
N ARG A 338 2.83 -17.61 3.71
CA ARG A 338 1.89 -17.51 2.59
C ARG A 338 0.43 -17.79 2.99
N MET A 339 0.02 -17.25 4.13
CA MET A 339 -1.35 -17.43 4.65
C MET A 339 -2.34 -16.56 3.88
N PRO A 340 -3.54 -17.06 3.53
CA PRO A 340 -4.61 -16.21 3.02
C PRO A 340 -4.93 -15.07 3.98
N GLY A 341 -4.90 -13.83 3.48
CA GLY A 341 -5.06 -12.60 4.27
C GLY A 341 -6.28 -11.78 3.85
N PRO A 342 -7.51 -12.18 4.23
CA PRO A 342 -8.72 -11.43 3.88
C PRO A 342 -8.87 -10.19 4.79
N TRP A 343 -7.99 -9.20 4.59
CA TRP A 343 -8.01 -7.95 5.35
C TRP A 343 -9.24 -7.11 5.04
N ILE A 344 -9.68 -6.33 6.03
CA ILE A 344 -10.64 -5.25 5.82
C ILE A 344 -10.15 -3.98 6.51
N ASN A 345 -10.25 -2.86 5.78
CA ASN A 345 -9.85 -1.54 6.27
C ASN A 345 -10.95 -0.55 5.95
N VAL A 346 -11.52 0.08 6.97
CA VAL A 346 -12.59 1.07 6.83
C VAL A 346 -12.33 2.29 7.68
N PHE A 347 -12.65 3.46 7.15
CA PHE A 347 -12.74 4.68 7.93
C PHE A 347 -14.13 4.81 8.53
N LEU A 348 -14.21 5.09 9.80
CA LEU A 348 -15.45 5.32 10.56
C LEU A 348 -15.51 6.79 10.98
N PRO A 349 -16.66 7.45 10.91
CA PRO A 349 -16.87 8.74 11.54
C PRO A 349 -16.83 8.58 13.07
N ASP A 350 -16.30 9.57 13.79
CA ASP A 350 -16.11 9.50 15.24
C ASP A 350 -17.39 9.18 15.99
N GLU A 351 -18.48 9.81 15.62
CA GLU A 351 -19.80 9.66 16.24
C GLU A 351 -20.40 8.25 16.15
N ALA A 352 -19.97 7.45 15.16
CA ALA A 352 -20.42 6.08 14.98
C ALA A 352 -19.43 5.03 15.51
N THR A 353 -18.19 5.44 15.81
CA THR A 353 -17.09 4.51 16.12
C THR A 353 -17.37 3.65 17.33
N ASP A 354 -17.87 4.23 18.43
CA ASP A 354 -18.10 3.48 19.67
C ASP A 354 -19.15 2.39 19.50
N GLN A 355 -20.30 2.71 18.85
CA GLN A 355 -21.33 1.73 18.58
C GLN A 355 -20.85 0.66 17.60
N TYR A 356 -20.17 1.08 16.51
CA TYR A 356 -19.65 0.14 15.52
C TYR A 356 -18.66 -0.85 16.14
N MET A 357 -17.73 -0.36 16.96
CA MET A 357 -16.75 -1.19 17.65
C MET A 357 -17.38 -2.09 18.72
N ALA A 358 -18.34 -1.62 19.49
CA ALA A 358 -19.05 -2.45 20.47
C ALA A 358 -19.78 -3.61 19.78
N GLU A 359 -20.47 -3.37 18.66
CA GLU A 359 -21.12 -4.40 17.87
C GLU A 359 -20.12 -5.37 17.23
N LEU A 360 -19.00 -4.88 16.70
CA LEU A 360 -17.94 -5.71 16.16
C LEU A 360 -17.39 -6.64 17.24
N MET A 361 -16.99 -6.09 18.39
CA MET A 361 -16.38 -6.86 19.48
C MET A 361 -17.36 -7.83 20.15
N SER A 362 -18.67 -7.66 20.01
CA SER A 362 -19.67 -8.62 20.51
C SER A 362 -19.67 -9.94 19.73
N THR A 363 -19.16 -9.95 18.52
CA THR A 363 -19.18 -11.11 17.61
C THR A 363 -17.78 -11.55 17.15
N LEU A 364 -16.81 -10.64 17.11
CA LEU A 364 -15.45 -10.94 16.65
C LEU A 364 -14.72 -11.78 17.70
N THR A 365 -14.29 -12.97 17.30
CA THR A 365 -13.43 -13.80 18.16
C THR A 365 -11.96 -13.57 17.83
N PRO A 366 -11.03 -13.86 18.77
CA PRO A 366 -9.58 -13.86 18.47
C PRO A 366 -9.20 -14.73 17.28
N ALA A 367 -9.89 -15.84 17.07
CA ALA A 367 -9.65 -16.73 15.91
C ALA A 367 -10.09 -16.08 14.59
N ASP A 368 -11.24 -15.39 14.56
CA ASP A 368 -11.72 -14.69 13.37
C ASP A 368 -10.85 -13.48 13.01
N ALA A 369 -10.22 -12.85 13.97
CA ALA A 369 -9.29 -11.75 13.73
C ALA A 369 -8.00 -12.25 13.08
N GLY A 370 -7.51 -13.43 13.47
CA GLY A 370 -6.29 -14.03 12.93
C GLY A 370 -5.01 -13.23 13.19
N GLY A 371 -5.12 -12.04 13.76
CA GLY A 371 -4.05 -11.10 14.04
C GLY A 371 -4.53 -9.91 14.86
N VAL A 372 -3.68 -8.90 14.99
CA VAL A 372 -4.02 -7.65 15.68
C VAL A 372 -5.08 -6.85 14.89
N VAL A 373 -5.98 -6.22 15.64
CA VAL A 373 -6.92 -5.22 15.09
C VAL A 373 -6.40 -3.84 15.45
N LEU A 374 -6.24 -2.97 14.45
CA LEU A 374 -5.71 -1.63 14.64
C LEU A 374 -6.83 -0.59 14.56
N LEU A 375 -6.70 0.45 15.38
CA LEU A 375 -7.65 1.56 15.44
C LEU A 375 -6.88 2.88 15.51
N TYR A 376 -6.82 3.62 14.39
CA TYR A 376 -6.09 4.90 14.31
C TYR A 376 -7.05 6.07 14.32
N PRO A 377 -7.00 6.95 15.33
CA PRO A 377 -7.74 8.21 15.31
C PRO A 377 -6.95 9.26 14.52
N VAL A 378 -7.62 9.96 13.61
CA VAL A 378 -6.97 10.99 12.77
C VAL A 378 -7.90 12.20 12.62
N PRO A 379 -7.39 13.44 12.74
CA PRO A 379 -8.14 14.62 12.34
C PRO A 379 -8.33 14.59 10.81
N ARG A 380 -9.57 14.71 10.35
CA ARG A 380 -9.89 14.66 8.91
C ARG A 380 -9.14 15.73 8.10
N GLU A 381 -8.88 16.89 8.68
CA GLU A 381 -8.20 18.01 8.04
C GLU A 381 -6.75 17.73 7.63
N GLU A 382 -6.10 16.74 8.27
CA GLU A 382 -4.73 16.33 7.91
C GLU A 382 -4.68 15.57 6.57
N PHE A 383 -5.82 15.06 6.08
CA PHE A 383 -5.91 14.30 4.83
C PHE A 383 -6.43 15.18 3.70
N THR A 384 -5.56 15.52 2.75
CA THR A 384 -5.82 16.55 1.75
C THR A 384 -6.07 16.02 0.33
N ARG A 385 -5.89 14.72 0.09
CA ARG A 385 -5.97 14.16 -1.27
C ARG A 385 -7.41 13.90 -1.70
N PRO A 386 -7.82 14.41 -2.89
CA PRO A 386 -9.23 14.43 -3.29
C PRO A 386 -9.83 13.05 -3.54
N PHE A 387 -9.00 12.04 -3.86
CA PHE A 387 -9.47 10.68 -4.14
C PHE A 387 -9.26 9.70 -2.98
N VAL A 388 -8.78 10.18 -1.84
CA VAL A 388 -8.88 9.46 -0.57
C VAL A 388 -10.26 9.79 0.01
N THR A 389 -11.19 8.85 -0.13
CA THR A 389 -12.59 9.05 0.32
C THR A 389 -12.68 8.88 1.83
N LEU A 390 -13.13 9.90 2.52
CA LEU A 390 -13.20 9.97 3.98
C LEU A 390 -14.64 10.22 4.47
N PRO A 391 -15.01 9.74 5.67
CA PRO A 391 -16.24 10.14 6.34
C PRO A 391 -16.34 11.66 6.53
N ASP A 392 -17.56 12.17 6.57
CA ASP A 392 -17.83 13.58 6.88
C ASP A 392 -17.91 13.77 8.41
N SER A 393 -16.76 13.74 9.06
CA SER A 393 -16.58 13.88 10.50
C SER A 393 -15.26 14.60 10.77
N PRO A 394 -15.16 15.51 11.76
CA PRO A 394 -13.90 16.20 12.09
C PRO A 394 -12.78 15.24 12.53
N VAL A 395 -13.15 14.17 13.21
CA VAL A 395 -12.27 13.07 13.60
C VAL A 395 -12.77 11.79 12.94
N ILE A 396 -11.87 11.02 12.40
CA ILE A 396 -12.15 9.72 11.80
C ILE A 396 -11.30 8.65 12.46
N PHE A 397 -11.79 7.43 12.47
CA PHE A 397 -11.04 6.27 12.92
C PHE A 397 -10.82 5.31 11.77
N LEU A 398 -9.56 4.96 11.49
CA LEU A 398 -9.27 3.82 10.62
C LEU A 398 -9.33 2.55 11.47
N LEU A 399 -10.29 1.68 11.16
CA LEU A 399 -10.32 0.30 11.63
C LEU A 399 -9.63 -0.58 10.60
N ALA A 400 -8.57 -1.29 11.02
CA ALA A 400 -7.86 -2.27 10.20
C ALA A 400 -7.94 -3.65 10.86
N LEU A 401 -8.65 -4.57 10.21
CA LEU A 401 -8.78 -5.97 10.62
C LEU A 401 -7.86 -6.82 9.74
N LEU A 402 -6.66 -7.14 10.28
CA LEU A 402 -5.57 -7.77 9.53
C LEU A 402 -5.66 -9.30 9.64
N ARG A 403 -6.74 -9.86 9.13
CA ARG A 403 -7.05 -11.29 9.19
C ARG A 403 -6.02 -12.16 8.51
N ALA A 404 -5.80 -13.37 9.07
CA ALA A 404 -5.00 -14.42 8.47
C ALA A 404 -5.68 -15.77 8.70
N VAL A 405 -5.69 -16.63 7.69
CA VAL A 405 -6.28 -17.98 7.79
C VAL A 405 -5.14 -19.00 7.90
N ASN A 406 -4.99 -19.61 9.07
CA ASN A 406 -3.92 -20.58 9.36
C ASN A 406 -4.48 -21.79 10.16
N PRO A 407 -4.41 -23.01 9.64
CA PRO A 407 -3.92 -23.39 8.30
C PRO A 407 -4.83 -22.85 7.18
N PRO A 408 -4.34 -22.72 5.94
CA PRO A 408 -5.14 -22.29 4.81
C PRO A 408 -6.38 -23.17 4.60
N ASP A 409 -7.58 -22.56 4.61
CA ASP A 409 -8.88 -23.20 4.39
C ASP A 409 -9.76 -22.30 3.52
N GLN A 410 -10.16 -22.80 2.34
CA GLN A 410 -10.95 -22.01 1.39
C GLN A 410 -12.35 -21.69 1.93
N ALA A 411 -13.00 -22.61 2.65
CA ALA A 411 -14.32 -22.34 3.22
C ALA A 411 -14.26 -21.22 4.27
N GLU A 412 -13.19 -21.18 5.06
CA GLU A 412 -12.96 -20.12 6.02
C GLU A 412 -12.63 -18.79 5.32
N VAL A 413 -11.83 -18.79 4.27
CA VAL A 413 -11.57 -17.62 3.43
C VAL A 413 -12.88 -17.05 2.88
N ASP A 414 -13.73 -17.89 2.29
CA ASP A 414 -15.02 -17.48 1.71
C ASP A 414 -15.95 -16.89 2.78
N ARG A 415 -15.97 -17.48 3.98
CA ARG A 415 -16.73 -16.98 5.13
C ARG A 415 -16.26 -15.60 5.55
N LEU A 416 -14.94 -15.41 5.68
CA LEU A 416 -14.35 -14.13 6.09
C LEU A 416 -14.50 -13.04 5.01
N LEU A 417 -14.43 -13.39 3.73
CA LEU A 417 -14.73 -12.43 2.65
C LEU A 417 -16.20 -11.98 2.68
N ALA A 418 -17.14 -12.90 2.91
CA ALA A 418 -18.54 -12.56 3.10
C ALA A 418 -18.75 -11.68 4.34
N ASP A 419 -18.01 -11.94 5.41
CA ASP A 419 -18.01 -11.11 6.61
C ASP A 419 -17.46 -9.70 6.35
N ASN A 420 -16.34 -9.59 5.62
CA ASN A 420 -15.77 -8.30 5.18
C ASN A 420 -16.82 -7.47 4.44
N ARG A 421 -17.61 -8.10 3.56
CA ARG A 421 -18.68 -7.40 2.84
C ARG A 421 -19.74 -6.87 3.81
N ARG A 422 -20.17 -7.66 4.80
CA ARG A 422 -21.14 -7.23 5.82
C ARG A 422 -20.61 -6.08 6.68
N LEU A 423 -19.35 -6.17 7.11
CA LEU A 423 -18.69 -5.12 7.87
C LEU A 423 -18.57 -3.81 7.07
N TYR A 424 -18.22 -3.91 5.80
CA TYR A 424 -18.16 -2.76 4.91
C TYR A 424 -19.54 -2.12 4.69
N ASP A 425 -20.55 -2.93 4.39
CA ASP A 425 -21.92 -2.42 4.18
C ASP A 425 -22.46 -1.74 5.44
N ARG A 426 -22.15 -2.28 6.63
CA ARG A 426 -22.48 -1.65 7.90
C ARG A 426 -21.70 -0.34 8.13
N ALA A 427 -20.41 -0.31 7.81
CA ALA A 427 -19.61 0.92 7.90
C ALA A 427 -20.21 2.02 7.00
N ARG A 428 -20.58 1.68 5.75
CA ARG A 428 -21.26 2.61 4.84
C ARG A 428 -22.58 3.13 5.39
N ALA A 429 -23.37 2.28 6.04
CA ALA A 429 -24.66 2.67 6.60
C ALA A 429 -24.54 3.75 7.68
N VAL A 430 -23.39 3.86 8.33
CA VAL A 430 -23.08 4.89 9.33
C VAL A 430 -22.18 6.00 8.82
N GLY A 431 -22.04 6.14 7.49
CA GLY A 431 -21.22 7.18 6.87
C GLY A 431 -19.73 6.84 6.75
N GLY A 432 -19.34 5.63 7.06
CA GLY A 432 -17.96 5.14 6.89
C GLY A 432 -17.60 4.89 5.43
N THR A 433 -16.30 4.83 5.14
CA THR A 433 -15.75 4.62 3.80
C THR A 433 -14.71 3.51 3.77
N HIS A 434 -14.43 2.97 2.59
CA HIS A 434 -13.40 1.95 2.41
C HIS A 434 -12.01 2.59 2.28
N TYR A 435 -11.01 2.04 2.97
CA TYR A 435 -9.61 2.27 2.65
C TYR A 435 -9.11 1.11 1.76
N PRO A 436 -8.74 1.35 0.47
CA PRO A 436 -8.67 0.31 -0.56
C PRO A 436 -7.43 -0.61 -0.49
N VAL A 437 -7.01 -1.03 0.69
CA VAL A 437 -6.01 -2.11 0.91
C VAL A 437 -6.67 -3.41 1.33
N GLY A 438 -7.99 -3.42 1.61
CA GLY A 438 -8.72 -4.60 2.05
C GLY A 438 -9.18 -5.50 0.90
N ALA A 439 -9.59 -6.71 1.29
CA ALA A 439 -10.18 -7.73 0.43
C ALA A 439 -11.71 -7.63 0.48
N ILE A 440 -12.26 -6.76 -0.34
CA ILE A 440 -13.70 -6.58 -0.53
C ILE A 440 -13.99 -6.62 -2.03
N ASP A 441 -14.86 -7.53 -2.47
CA ASP A 441 -15.27 -7.59 -3.87
C ASP A 441 -16.23 -6.44 -4.19
N LEU A 442 -15.67 -5.33 -4.69
CA LEU A 442 -16.44 -4.15 -5.09
C LEU A 442 -16.75 -4.18 -6.58
N THR A 443 -18.02 -3.97 -6.90
CA THR A 443 -18.50 -3.76 -8.27
C THR A 443 -18.24 -2.32 -8.73
N PRO A 444 -18.29 -2.02 -10.05
CA PRO A 444 -18.24 -0.64 -10.53
C PRO A 444 -19.29 0.28 -9.90
N THR A 445 -20.47 -0.26 -9.55
CA THR A 445 -21.52 0.49 -8.83
C THR A 445 -21.11 0.80 -7.39
N ASP A 446 -20.46 -0.15 -6.71
CA ASP A 446 -19.91 0.11 -5.36
C ASP A 446 -18.83 1.19 -5.40
N TRP A 447 -17.95 1.17 -6.43
CA TRP A 447 -16.94 2.21 -6.62
C TRP A 447 -17.55 3.58 -6.92
N GLN A 448 -18.60 3.64 -7.74
CA GLN A 448 -19.33 4.89 -7.96
C GLN A 448 -19.91 5.43 -6.66
N ALA A 449 -20.50 4.58 -5.85
CA ALA A 449 -21.03 4.94 -4.54
C ALA A 449 -19.94 5.33 -3.53
N HIS A 450 -18.76 4.66 -3.58
CA HIS A 450 -17.61 4.98 -2.76
C HIS A 450 -17.09 6.39 -3.01
N TYR A 451 -16.93 6.79 -4.28
CA TYR A 451 -16.47 8.15 -4.62
C TYR A 451 -17.57 9.20 -4.52
N GLY A 452 -18.86 8.81 -4.51
CA GLY A 452 -19.98 9.74 -4.37
C GLY A 452 -19.86 10.96 -5.30
N ASP A 453 -19.94 12.16 -4.74
CA ASP A 453 -19.83 13.43 -5.46
C ASP A 453 -18.46 13.65 -6.14
N GLN A 454 -17.42 12.92 -5.74
CA GLN A 454 -16.11 12.96 -6.41
C GLN A 454 -16.04 12.06 -7.65
N TYR A 455 -17.00 11.13 -7.86
CA TYR A 455 -16.94 10.20 -8.99
C TYR A 455 -16.91 10.88 -10.36
N PRO A 456 -17.66 11.96 -10.65
CA PRO A 456 -17.53 12.68 -11.93
C PRO A 456 -16.11 13.22 -12.17
N ARG A 457 -15.43 13.73 -11.12
CA ARG A 457 -14.04 14.21 -11.19
C ARG A 457 -13.09 13.03 -11.43
N PHE A 458 -13.28 11.91 -10.74
CA PHE A 458 -12.50 10.68 -10.90
C PHE A 458 -12.62 10.14 -12.34
N LEU A 459 -13.83 10.07 -12.89
CA LEU A 459 -14.10 9.65 -14.26
C LEU A 459 -13.50 10.62 -15.31
N ALA A 460 -13.57 11.93 -15.05
CA ALA A 460 -12.96 12.93 -15.93
C ALA A 460 -11.42 12.80 -15.97
N ALA A 461 -10.78 12.55 -14.83
CA ALA A 461 -9.36 12.28 -14.75
C ALA A 461 -8.99 10.99 -15.51
N LYS A 462 -9.77 9.91 -15.37
CA LYS A 462 -9.57 8.66 -16.15
C LYS A 462 -9.60 8.91 -17.63
N ARG A 463 -10.66 9.60 -18.12
CA ARG A 463 -10.79 9.95 -19.55
C ARG A 463 -9.65 10.81 -20.07
N ARG A 464 -9.08 11.67 -19.23
CA ARG A 464 -7.97 12.56 -19.60
C ARG A 464 -6.63 11.86 -19.64
N TYR A 465 -6.34 10.98 -18.67
CA TYR A 465 -5.00 10.44 -18.47
C TYR A 465 -4.84 8.98 -18.87
N ASP A 466 -5.95 8.25 -18.97
CA ASP A 466 -5.98 6.86 -19.45
C ASP A 466 -7.28 6.57 -20.22
N PRO A 467 -7.51 7.24 -21.37
CA PRO A 467 -8.76 7.17 -22.15
C PRO A 467 -9.09 5.77 -22.65
N ASN A 468 -8.09 4.91 -22.82
CA ASN A 468 -8.25 3.55 -23.32
C ASN A 468 -8.29 2.50 -22.20
N HIS A 469 -8.35 2.93 -20.93
CA HIS A 469 -8.42 2.05 -19.76
C HIS A 469 -7.30 0.99 -19.73
N VAL A 470 -6.08 1.40 -20.05
CA VAL A 470 -4.89 0.52 -20.06
C VAL A 470 -4.45 0.14 -18.65
N LEU A 471 -4.57 1.10 -17.69
CA LEU A 471 -3.92 1.01 -16.39
C LEU A 471 -4.78 0.33 -15.31
N THR A 472 -4.12 -0.48 -14.51
CA THR A 472 -4.55 -1.05 -13.21
C THR A 472 -5.93 -1.72 -13.25
N PRO A 473 -6.09 -2.77 -14.07
CA PRO A 473 -7.37 -3.48 -14.22
C PRO A 473 -7.79 -4.21 -12.93
N GLY A 474 -6.85 -4.59 -12.07
CA GLY A 474 -7.09 -5.36 -10.84
C GLY A 474 -7.99 -4.66 -9.82
N GLN A 475 -8.10 -3.33 -9.87
CA GLN A 475 -9.02 -2.57 -9.02
C GLN A 475 -10.50 -2.71 -9.45
N ARG A 476 -10.78 -3.14 -10.68
CA ARG A 476 -12.14 -3.37 -11.22
C ARG A 476 -13.09 -2.17 -11.10
N ILE A 477 -12.55 -0.92 -11.15
CA ILE A 477 -13.36 0.29 -10.97
C ILE A 477 -14.24 0.56 -12.17
N PHE A 478 -13.77 0.28 -13.39
CA PHE A 478 -14.41 0.61 -14.66
C PHE A 478 -14.79 -0.61 -15.50
N SER A 479 -14.58 -1.82 -15.04
CA SER A 479 -14.81 -3.05 -15.82
C SER A 479 -16.03 -3.80 -15.37
#